data_5490db8cde274c75749b8d1cc2202a5d
#
_entry.id   5490db8cde274c75749b8d1cc2202a5d
#
_cell.length_a   1.000
_cell.length_b   1.000
_cell.length_c   1.000
_cell.angle_alpha   90.00
_cell.angle_beta   90.00
_cell.angle_gamma   90.00
#
_symmetry.space_group_name_H-M   'P 1'
#
loop_
_entity.id
_entity.type
_entity.pdbx_description
1 polymer ?
#
loop_
_entity_poly.entity_id
_entity_poly.type
_entity_poly.pdbx_seq_one_letter_code
_entity_poly.pdbx_strand_id
1 'polypeptide(L)'
;MVDQQTTPGQRVERLRRAAGLSREQLAGLAGLSPTTIKFVENGRRSLTLRAAQQLAPHLGVRDLGDLFGPQVTLSLDGRPSHPAIGDVRRALTAWQISVSGTPESPDYLRGAVDSAWQTWHTSRLQRTEVSVILPGLLQATQRAARLHTGDDRRASLALLAQAHHLAQAYLAWHGDRELCWLTVDRGMAAALDADDPIAIAQSTWYAAHLLRAVGRGEEALERLREARGLIEPRVADGGSEWAEMLADLLLCTALTRARTGDQGAWSDWDSARRVVEQALPAGFVGLRTRVSRPLVDVYAVMCAVDLGDPDEAQRRAHSLDPASIPSTERRGRHYVELARSADLEGAREATLHLLTLAEGTSPETVRYSPAAQDLAGRLAREAPAAIRAEAIQLESRIAVPES
;
A
#
# COMPACT_ATOMS: atom_id res chain seq x y z
N MET A 1 29.27 -16.04 7.01
CA MET A 1 29.33 -16.07 5.53
C MET A 1 28.13 -16.89 5.05
N VAL A 2 27.06 -16.24 4.66
CA VAL A 2 25.87 -16.89 4.09
C VAL A 2 26.17 -17.12 2.61
N ASP A 3 26.10 -18.39 2.22
CA ASP A 3 26.41 -18.89 0.89
C ASP A 3 25.45 -18.28 -0.17
N GLN A 4 25.91 -17.27 -0.89
CA GLN A 4 25.13 -16.49 -1.88
C GLN A 4 24.86 -17.25 -3.19
N GLN A 5 25.24 -18.53 -3.30
CA GLN A 5 25.15 -19.30 -4.56
C GLN A 5 24.22 -20.53 -4.51
N THR A 6 23.52 -20.76 -3.41
CA THR A 6 22.67 -21.96 -3.29
C THR A 6 21.31 -21.75 -3.97
N THR A 7 20.98 -22.57 -4.98
CA THR A 7 19.67 -22.49 -5.69
C THR A 7 18.49 -22.87 -4.79
N PRO A 8 17.26 -22.41 -5.08
CA PRO A 8 16.07 -22.81 -4.33
C PRO A 8 15.91 -24.32 -4.19
N GLY A 9 16.18 -25.07 -5.25
CA GLY A 9 16.12 -26.54 -5.22
C GLY A 9 17.12 -27.17 -4.25
N GLN A 10 18.36 -26.67 -4.23
CA GLN A 10 19.38 -27.12 -3.28
C GLN A 10 19.02 -26.77 -1.83
N ARG A 11 18.32 -25.66 -1.61
CA ARG A 11 17.81 -25.28 -0.27
C ARG A 11 16.72 -26.23 0.18
N VAL A 12 15.78 -26.59 -0.70
CA VAL A 12 14.75 -27.60 -0.42
C VAL A 12 15.43 -28.93 -0.05
N GLU A 13 16.42 -29.38 -0.82
CA GLU A 13 17.15 -30.64 -0.52
C GLU A 13 17.85 -30.58 0.84
N ARG A 14 18.54 -29.50 1.15
CA ARG A 14 19.23 -29.31 2.44
C ARG A 14 18.24 -29.34 3.61
N LEU A 15 17.14 -28.61 3.52
CA LEU A 15 16.12 -28.54 4.57
C LEU A 15 15.41 -29.88 4.75
N ARG A 16 15.09 -30.57 3.65
CA ARG A 16 14.53 -31.93 3.72
C ARG A 16 15.46 -32.90 4.46
N ARG A 17 16.75 -32.90 4.12
CA ARG A 17 17.75 -33.74 4.78
C ARG A 17 17.89 -33.38 6.26
N ALA A 18 17.87 -32.09 6.60
CA ALA A 18 17.91 -31.62 7.98
C ALA A 18 16.66 -32.06 8.78
N ALA A 19 15.50 -32.12 8.14
CA ALA A 19 14.27 -32.64 8.70
C ALA A 19 14.21 -34.19 8.76
N GLY A 20 15.23 -34.90 8.27
CA GLY A 20 15.30 -36.36 8.26
C GLY A 20 14.32 -37.04 7.30
N LEU A 21 13.77 -36.32 6.32
CA LEU A 21 12.72 -36.82 5.43
C LEU A 21 13.31 -37.41 4.14
N SER A 22 12.73 -38.53 3.65
CA SER A 22 12.94 -38.97 2.27
C SER A 22 12.15 -38.09 1.30
N ARG A 23 12.43 -38.17 -0.02
CA ARG A 23 11.64 -37.48 -1.04
C ARG A 23 10.20 -37.95 -1.09
N GLU A 24 10.00 -39.23 -0.89
CA GLU A 24 8.67 -39.88 -0.85
C GLU A 24 7.86 -39.41 0.35
N GLN A 25 8.51 -39.33 1.54
CA GLN A 25 7.87 -38.83 2.74
C GLN A 25 7.48 -37.36 2.63
N LEU A 26 8.42 -36.51 2.15
CA LEU A 26 8.12 -35.09 1.95
C LEU A 26 7.01 -34.89 0.91
N ALA A 27 7.04 -35.65 -0.17
CA ALA A 27 6.00 -35.61 -1.22
C ALA A 27 4.62 -35.98 -0.69
N GLY A 28 4.54 -37.05 0.11
CA GLY A 28 3.30 -37.46 0.75
C GLY A 28 2.74 -36.42 1.72
N LEU A 29 3.59 -35.83 2.54
CA LEU A 29 3.20 -34.78 3.48
C LEU A 29 2.74 -33.49 2.77
N ALA A 30 3.42 -33.10 1.70
CA ALA A 30 3.14 -31.87 0.96
C ALA A 30 2.06 -32.01 -0.13
N GLY A 31 1.51 -33.23 -0.35
CA GLY A 31 0.55 -33.46 -1.42
C GLY A 31 1.15 -33.29 -2.84
N LEU A 32 2.46 -33.55 -2.98
CA LEU A 32 3.19 -33.47 -4.25
C LEU A 32 3.64 -34.87 -4.72
N SER A 33 4.06 -35.00 -5.99
CA SER A 33 4.68 -36.23 -6.44
C SER A 33 6.17 -36.29 -6.05
N PRO A 34 6.73 -37.48 -5.73
CA PRO A 34 8.18 -37.64 -5.50
C PRO A 34 9.04 -37.16 -6.68
N THR A 35 8.53 -37.31 -7.88
CA THR A 35 9.16 -36.83 -9.10
C THR A 35 9.23 -35.30 -9.14
N THR A 36 8.20 -34.59 -8.64
CA THR A 36 8.21 -33.13 -8.52
C THR A 36 9.32 -32.69 -7.56
N ILE A 37 9.42 -33.30 -6.37
CA ILE A 37 10.47 -33.00 -5.41
C ILE A 37 11.86 -33.22 -6.02
N LYS A 38 12.07 -34.38 -6.67
CA LYS A 38 13.34 -34.71 -7.35
C LYS A 38 13.71 -33.67 -8.43
N PHE A 39 12.75 -33.20 -9.22
CA PHE A 39 13.03 -32.24 -10.29
C PHE A 39 13.29 -30.84 -9.74
N VAL A 40 12.62 -30.43 -8.68
CA VAL A 40 12.90 -29.17 -7.98
C VAL A 40 14.30 -29.21 -7.37
N GLU A 41 14.63 -30.23 -6.59
CA GLU A 41 15.96 -30.37 -5.95
C GLU A 41 17.11 -30.36 -6.94
N ASN A 42 16.94 -30.98 -8.11
CA ASN A 42 17.96 -31.07 -9.15
C ASN A 42 17.93 -29.88 -10.13
N GLY A 43 17.12 -28.84 -9.89
CA GLY A 43 17.03 -27.67 -10.75
C GLY A 43 16.41 -27.91 -12.13
N ARG A 44 15.81 -29.11 -12.37
CA ARG A 44 15.11 -29.44 -13.62
C ARG A 44 13.71 -28.83 -13.70
N ARG A 45 13.20 -28.38 -12.58
CA ARG A 45 11.92 -27.67 -12.44
C ARG A 45 12.09 -26.57 -11.41
N SER A 46 11.62 -25.36 -11.74
CA SER A 46 11.64 -24.23 -10.80
C SER A 46 10.72 -24.51 -9.59
N LEU A 47 11.16 -24.11 -8.41
CA LEU A 47 10.33 -24.12 -7.21
C LEU A 47 9.23 -23.05 -7.36
N THR A 48 8.00 -23.45 -7.58
CA THR A 48 6.87 -22.51 -7.62
C THR A 48 6.47 -22.09 -6.20
N LEU A 49 5.89 -20.90 -6.07
CA LEU A 49 5.37 -20.41 -4.79
C LEU A 49 4.39 -21.39 -4.15
N ARG A 50 3.47 -21.95 -4.93
CA ARG A 50 2.51 -22.97 -4.46
C ARG A 50 3.22 -24.21 -3.89
N ALA A 51 4.24 -24.70 -4.59
CA ALA A 51 5.02 -25.84 -4.10
C ALA A 51 5.80 -25.47 -2.83
N ALA A 52 6.38 -24.26 -2.77
CA ALA A 52 7.08 -23.78 -1.59
C ALA A 52 6.14 -23.67 -0.37
N GLN A 53 4.94 -23.14 -0.54
CA GLN A 53 3.92 -23.07 0.51
C GLN A 53 3.49 -24.46 1.03
N GLN A 54 3.41 -25.45 0.14
CA GLN A 54 3.11 -26.83 0.50
C GLN A 54 4.27 -27.51 1.24
N LEU A 55 5.51 -27.17 0.89
CA LEU A 55 6.72 -27.76 1.48
C LEU A 55 7.12 -27.13 2.83
N ALA A 56 6.95 -25.81 2.96
CA ALA A 56 7.42 -25.02 4.09
C ALA A 56 7.02 -25.56 5.48
N PRO A 57 5.76 -25.95 5.74
CA PRO A 57 5.36 -26.47 7.05
C PRO A 57 6.10 -27.75 7.46
N HIS A 58 6.44 -28.58 6.48
CA HIS A 58 7.10 -29.87 6.70
C HIS A 58 8.62 -29.79 6.75
N LEU A 59 9.17 -28.65 6.32
CA LEU A 59 10.60 -28.35 6.34
C LEU A 59 11.00 -27.46 7.53
N GLY A 60 10.04 -27.11 8.42
CA GLY A 60 10.29 -26.19 9.53
C GLY A 60 10.56 -24.76 9.10
N VAL A 61 10.18 -24.40 7.87
CA VAL A 61 10.40 -23.09 7.27
C VAL A 61 9.26 -22.17 7.70
N ARG A 62 9.60 -21.03 8.29
CA ARG A 62 8.66 -19.96 8.68
C ARG A 62 8.71 -18.76 7.73
N ASP A 63 9.83 -18.59 7.04
CA ASP A 63 10.03 -17.55 6.02
C ASP A 63 10.37 -18.24 4.69
N LEU A 64 9.59 -17.97 3.65
CA LEU A 64 9.87 -18.52 2.30
C LEU A 64 11.19 -18.03 1.72
N GLY A 65 11.75 -16.95 2.24
CA GLY A 65 13.11 -16.52 1.96
C GLY A 65 14.17 -17.61 2.27
N ASP A 66 13.88 -18.50 3.23
CA ASP A 66 14.77 -19.66 3.53
C ASP A 66 14.81 -20.67 2.35
N LEU A 67 13.74 -20.72 1.56
CA LEU A 67 13.65 -21.57 0.36
C LEU A 67 14.17 -20.88 -0.89
N PHE A 68 13.79 -19.63 -1.11
CA PHE A 68 14.13 -18.89 -2.33
C PHE A 68 15.44 -18.11 -2.25
N GLY A 69 15.92 -17.79 -1.05
CA GLY A 69 17.15 -17.03 -0.80
C GLY A 69 16.87 -15.61 -0.28
N PRO A 70 17.89 -14.93 0.25
CA PRO A 70 17.76 -13.64 0.92
C PRO A 70 17.31 -12.49 0.01
N GLN A 71 17.31 -12.69 -1.30
CA GLN A 71 16.85 -11.71 -2.28
C GLN A 71 15.37 -11.88 -2.67
N VAL A 72 14.70 -12.94 -2.20
CA VAL A 72 13.30 -13.22 -2.49
C VAL A 72 12.51 -13.09 -1.19
N THR A 73 12.07 -11.89 -0.88
CA THR A 73 11.12 -11.66 0.22
C THR A 73 9.70 -11.94 -0.30
N LEU A 74 9.34 -13.23 -0.36
CA LEU A 74 7.96 -13.63 -0.56
C LEU A 74 7.29 -13.68 0.80
N SER A 75 6.31 -12.82 1.02
CA SER A 75 5.44 -12.97 2.20
C SER A 75 4.64 -14.29 2.07
N LEU A 76 4.29 -14.89 3.21
CA LEU A 76 3.45 -16.10 3.26
C LEU A 76 2.10 -15.93 2.54
N ASP A 77 1.65 -14.68 2.36
CA ASP A 77 0.43 -14.33 1.62
C ASP A 77 0.60 -14.35 0.09
N GLY A 78 1.76 -14.71 -0.44
CA GLY A 78 2.04 -14.74 -1.88
C GLY A 78 2.03 -13.37 -2.57
N ARG A 79 2.05 -12.30 -1.80
CA ARG A 79 2.05 -10.93 -2.34
C ARG A 79 3.44 -10.52 -2.79
N PRO A 80 3.54 -9.83 -3.92
CA PRO A 80 4.81 -9.34 -4.41
C PRO A 80 5.40 -8.31 -3.45
N SER A 81 6.69 -8.43 -3.18
CA SER A 81 7.43 -7.48 -2.35
C SER A 81 8.36 -6.64 -3.22
N HIS A 82 8.48 -5.34 -2.90
CA HIS A 82 9.37 -4.46 -3.63
C HIS A 82 10.85 -4.83 -3.34
N PRO A 83 11.77 -4.84 -4.34
CA PRO A 83 13.17 -5.24 -4.12
C PRO A 83 13.88 -4.47 -3.00
N ALA A 84 13.57 -3.18 -2.84
CA ALA A 84 14.16 -2.33 -1.79
C ALA A 84 13.49 -2.48 -0.41
N ILE A 85 12.55 -3.43 -0.20
CA ILE A 85 11.85 -3.59 1.08
C ILE A 85 12.81 -3.85 2.25
N GLY A 86 13.94 -4.53 1.99
CA GLY A 86 14.95 -4.83 2.99
C GLY A 86 15.62 -3.57 3.57
N ASP A 87 15.88 -2.56 2.74
CA ASP A 87 16.48 -1.29 3.16
C ASP A 87 15.47 -0.45 3.95
N VAL A 88 14.23 -0.39 3.49
CA VAL A 88 13.13 0.29 4.19
C VAL A 88 12.86 -0.39 5.55
N ARG A 89 12.84 -1.72 5.60
CA ARG A 89 12.70 -2.48 6.84
C ARG A 89 13.82 -2.14 7.83
N ARG A 90 15.08 -2.16 7.38
CA ARG A 90 16.23 -1.80 8.24
C ARG A 90 16.08 -0.39 8.82
N ALA A 91 15.67 0.58 8.00
CA ALA A 91 15.45 1.95 8.48
C ALA A 91 14.31 2.04 9.49
N LEU A 92 13.20 1.35 9.23
CA LEU A 92 12.05 1.30 10.13
C LEU A 92 12.36 0.58 11.45
N THR A 93 13.17 -0.46 11.46
CA THR A 93 13.52 -1.21 12.67
C THR A 93 14.78 -0.70 13.38
N ALA A 94 15.49 0.26 12.78
CA ALA A 94 16.66 0.86 13.41
C ALA A 94 16.26 1.68 14.66
N TRP A 95 16.84 1.33 15.79
CA TRP A 95 16.79 2.14 17.01
C TRP A 95 18.07 2.98 17.07
N GLN A 96 18.01 4.22 16.70
CA GLN A 96 19.17 5.10 16.84
C GLN A 96 19.53 5.28 18.33
N ILE A 97 20.17 4.26 18.93
CA ILE A 97 20.50 4.21 20.36
C ILE A 97 21.39 5.38 20.75
N SER A 98 22.37 5.69 19.93
CA SER A 98 23.25 6.84 20.09
C SER A 98 23.04 7.82 18.93
N VAL A 99 22.69 9.06 19.27
CA VAL A 99 22.60 10.15 18.29
C VAL A 99 23.56 11.25 18.69
N SER A 100 24.29 11.78 17.73
CA SER A 100 25.27 12.86 17.92
C SER A 100 25.30 13.77 16.70
N GLY A 101 25.94 14.91 16.82
CA GLY A 101 26.05 15.91 15.77
C GLY A 101 24.91 16.94 15.81
N THR A 102 24.92 17.85 14.86
CA THR A 102 23.87 18.87 14.69
C THR A 102 22.77 18.26 13.82
N PRO A 103 21.50 18.24 14.29
CA PRO A 103 20.39 17.79 13.48
C PRO A 103 20.08 18.81 12.35
N GLU A 104 19.47 18.33 11.29
CA GLU A 104 18.90 19.19 10.26
C GLU A 104 17.77 20.04 10.84
N SER A 105 17.63 21.29 10.39
CA SER A 105 16.55 22.17 10.84
C SER A 105 15.16 21.63 10.44
N PRO A 106 14.11 21.94 11.23
CA PRO A 106 12.74 21.55 10.87
C PRO A 106 12.31 22.03 9.48
N ASP A 107 12.75 23.21 9.03
CA ASP A 107 12.42 23.73 7.71
C ASP A 107 13.08 22.94 6.58
N TYR A 108 14.34 22.55 6.75
CA TYR A 108 15.01 21.66 5.81
C TYR A 108 14.32 20.31 5.72
N LEU A 109 13.98 19.72 6.86
CA LEU A 109 13.27 18.43 6.91
C LEU A 109 11.86 18.52 6.32
N ARG A 110 11.16 19.64 6.50
CA ARG A 110 9.86 19.89 5.86
C ARG A 110 10.00 19.87 4.34
N GLY A 111 10.98 20.58 3.79
CA GLY A 111 11.26 20.56 2.36
C GLY A 111 11.57 19.15 1.84
N ALA A 112 12.35 18.37 2.60
CA ALA A 112 12.68 16.99 2.22
C ALA A 112 11.45 16.07 2.25
N VAL A 113 10.59 16.15 3.27
CA VAL A 113 9.33 15.42 3.38
C VAL A 113 8.38 15.78 2.23
N ASP A 114 8.23 17.08 1.95
CA ASP A 114 7.34 17.57 0.90
C ASP A 114 7.83 17.13 -0.49
N SER A 115 9.13 17.14 -0.73
CA SER A 115 9.74 16.62 -1.96
C SER A 115 9.52 15.11 -2.13
N ALA A 116 9.63 14.34 -1.04
CA ALA A 116 9.39 12.90 -1.06
C ALA A 116 7.91 12.58 -1.37
N TRP A 117 6.98 13.33 -0.80
CA TRP A 117 5.55 13.23 -1.13
C TRP A 117 5.26 13.65 -2.58
N GLN A 118 5.91 14.69 -3.07
CA GLN A 118 5.79 15.10 -4.46
C GLN A 118 6.26 13.98 -5.40
N THR A 119 7.39 13.34 -5.10
CA THR A 119 7.88 12.16 -5.84
C THR A 119 6.85 11.04 -5.84
N TRP A 120 6.26 10.72 -4.67
CA TRP A 120 5.20 9.71 -4.55
C TRP A 120 4.01 9.99 -5.48
N HIS A 121 3.60 11.25 -5.60
CA HIS A 121 2.40 11.61 -6.37
C HIS A 121 2.64 11.81 -7.85
N THR A 122 3.85 12.17 -8.26
CA THR A 122 4.13 12.52 -9.68
C THR A 122 4.85 11.42 -10.45
N SER A 123 5.63 10.58 -9.76
CA SER A 123 6.34 9.49 -10.42
C SER A 123 5.40 8.36 -10.84
N ARG A 124 5.71 7.76 -11.99
CA ARG A 124 5.11 6.50 -12.42
C ARG A 124 5.70 5.29 -11.68
N LEU A 125 6.95 5.42 -11.19
CA LEU A 125 7.68 4.42 -10.41
C LEU A 125 7.84 4.91 -8.96
N GLN A 126 6.73 5.31 -8.36
CA GLN A 126 6.69 6.00 -7.07
C GLN A 126 7.33 5.20 -5.93
N ARG A 127 7.17 3.87 -5.91
CA ARG A 127 7.79 3.02 -4.90
C ARG A 127 9.29 2.91 -5.09
N THR A 128 9.73 2.69 -6.33
CA THR A 128 11.15 2.63 -6.66
C THR A 128 11.86 3.92 -6.30
N GLU A 129 11.32 5.08 -6.72
CA GLU A 129 11.96 6.36 -6.44
C GLU A 129 11.92 6.73 -4.95
N VAL A 130 10.79 6.54 -4.28
CA VAL A 130 10.67 6.81 -2.84
C VAL A 130 11.53 5.85 -2.01
N SER A 131 11.72 4.60 -2.41
CA SER A 131 12.54 3.65 -1.68
C SER A 131 14.00 4.09 -1.52
N VAL A 132 14.50 4.93 -2.42
CA VAL A 132 15.86 5.47 -2.37
C VAL A 132 16.01 6.55 -1.29
N ILE A 133 14.99 7.40 -1.14
CA ILE A 133 15.02 8.54 -0.21
C ILE A 133 14.49 8.19 1.20
N LEU A 134 13.52 7.30 1.27
CA LEU A 134 12.77 7.01 2.50
C LEU A 134 13.67 6.56 3.69
N PRO A 135 14.68 5.67 3.52
CA PRO A 135 15.55 5.29 4.62
C PRO A 135 16.30 6.48 5.25
N GLY A 136 16.88 7.36 4.42
CA GLY A 136 17.57 8.55 4.87
C GLY A 136 16.62 9.55 5.54
N LEU A 137 15.43 9.74 4.99
CA LEU A 137 14.41 10.63 5.55
C LEU A 137 13.95 10.19 6.95
N LEU A 138 13.68 8.88 7.12
CA LEU A 138 13.33 8.31 8.42
C LEU A 138 14.46 8.52 9.44
N GLN A 139 15.72 8.29 9.07
CA GLN A 139 16.85 8.47 9.95
C GLN A 139 17.05 9.96 10.35
N ALA A 140 16.96 10.89 9.40
CA ALA A 140 17.12 12.30 9.62
C ALA A 140 16.02 12.86 10.54
N THR A 141 14.76 12.53 10.28
CA THR A 141 13.62 12.96 11.11
C THR A 141 13.67 12.35 12.51
N GLN A 142 14.06 11.07 12.67
CA GLN A 142 14.27 10.46 13.98
C GLN A 142 15.38 11.14 14.77
N ARG A 143 16.51 11.44 14.11
CA ARG A 143 17.63 12.15 14.75
C ARG A 143 17.21 13.53 15.21
N ALA A 144 16.53 14.29 14.37
CA ALA A 144 16.06 15.62 14.70
C ALA A 144 15.06 15.61 15.86
N ALA A 145 14.08 14.70 15.87
CA ALA A 145 13.11 14.55 16.94
C ALA A 145 13.77 14.22 18.31
N ARG A 146 14.96 13.60 18.31
CA ARG A 146 15.70 13.26 19.52
C ARG A 146 16.65 14.36 20.00
N LEU A 147 17.19 15.19 19.10
CA LEU A 147 18.20 16.19 19.42
C LEU A 147 17.62 17.59 19.62
N HIS A 148 16.52 17.90 18.92
CA HIS A 148 15.83 19.18 19.12
C HIS A 148 15.09 19.23 20.46
N THR A 149 14.80 20.45 20.91
CA THR A 149 14.02 20.75 22.11
C THR A 149 12.93 21.78 21.79
N GLY A 150 11.95 21.94 22.67
CA GLY A 150 10.89 22.96 22.53
C GLY A 150 10.09 22.79 21.22
N ASP A 151 9.83 23.88 20.54
CA ASP A 151 9.03 23.91 19.31
C ASP A 151 9.69 23.19 18.13
N ASP A 152 11.02 23.26 18.03
CA ASP A 152 11.76 22.52 17.00
C ASP A 152 11.60 21.00 17.18
N ARG A 153 11.54 20.52 18.43
CA ARG A 153 11.28 19.10 18.70
C ARG A 153 9.87 18.72 18.29
N ARG A 154 8.85 19.52 18.61
CA ARG A 154 7.46 19.28 18.19
C ARG A 154 7.34 19.24 16.66
N ALA A 155 7.92 20.23 15.97
CA ALA A 155 7.96 20.28 14.53
C ALA A 155 8.65 19.03 13.92
N SER A 156 9.79 18.62 14.49
CA SER A 156 10.53 17.43 14.04
C SER A 156 9.73 16.12 14.25
N LEU A 157 8.98 16.02 15.35
CA LEU A 157 8.08 14.88 15.61
C LEU A 157 6.92 14.82 14.63
N ALA A 158 6.29 15.94 14.30
CA ALA A 158 5.26 16.00 13.27
C ALA A 158 5.81 15.58 11.89
N LEU A 159 7.05 15.99 11.56
CA LEU A 159 7.71 15.56 10.32
C LEU A 159 8.12 14.08 10.34
N LEU A 160 8.50 13.55 11.51
CA LEU A 160 8.73 12.12 11.68
C LEU A 160 7.44 11.31 11.44
N ALA A 161 6.30 11.77 11.95
CA ALA A 161 5.00 11.18 11.65
C ALA A 161 4.76 11.15 10.13
N GLN A 162 5.03 12.25 9.41
CA GLN A 162 4.91 12.31 7.95
C GLN A 162 5.83 11.33 7.21
N ALA A 163 7.06 11.13 7.69
CA ALA A 163 7.97 10.13 7.12
C ALA A 163 7.43 8.70 7.32
N HIS A 164 6.80 8.42 8.48
CA HIS A 164 6.12 7.15 8.71
C HIS A 164 4.86 7.00 7.85
N HIS A 165 4.09 8.07 7.59
CA HIS A 165 2.95 8.02 6.67
C HIS A 165 3.39 7.68 5.24
N LEU A 166 4.49 8.25 4.76
CA LEU A 166 5.06 7.91 3.47
C LEU A 166 5.55 6.46 3.43
N ALA A 167 6.17 5.99 4.52
CA ALA A 167 6.56 4.58 4.66
C ALA A 167 5.33 3.66 4.61
N GLN A 168 4.21 4.03 5.25
CA GLN A 168 2.96 3.29 5.17
C GLN A 168 2.39 3.27 3.75
N ALA A 169 2.43 4.40 3.02
CA ALA A 169 2.01 4.44 1.61
C ALA A 169 2.87 3.50 0.74
N TYR A 170 4.19 3.50 0.96
CA TYR A 170 5.12 2.58 0.30
C TYR A 170 4.81 1.10 0.62
N LEU A 171 4.53 0.77 1.89
CA LEU A 171 4.23 -0.58 2.36
C LEU A 171 2.81 -1.04 2.03
N ALA A 172 1.92 -0.15 1.63
CA ALA A 172 0.56 -0.50 1.29
C ALA A 172 0.54 -1.61 0.23
N TRP A 173 -0.25 -2.68 0.52
CA TRP A 173 -0.37 -3.90 -0.29
C TRP A 173 0.86 -4.83 -0.33
N HIS A 174 1.94 -4.51 0.37
CA HIS A 174 2.98 -5.50 0.65
C HIS A 174 2.48 -6.49 1.71
N GLY A 175 2.93 -7.73 1.64
CA GLY A 175 2.48 -8.78 2.57
C GLY A 175 3.01 -8.66 4.00
N ASP A 176 3.89 -7.71 4.29
CA ASP A 176 4.49 -7.52 5.61
C ASP A 176 3.57 -6.72 6.54
N ARG A 177 2.59 -7.41 7.11
CA ARG A 177 1.61 -6.80 8.03
C ARG A 177 2.25 -6.27 9.30
N GLU A 178 3.26 -6.96 9.84
CA GLU A 178 3.95 -6.53 11.07
C GLU A 178 4.66 -5.20 10.85
N LEU A 179 5.33 -5.05 9.71
CA LEU A 179 5.99 -3.81 9.34
C LEU A 179 4.99 -2.67 9.11
N CYS A 180 3.84 -2.96 8.53
CA CYS A 180 2.75 -1.99 8.39
C CYS A 180 2.24 -1.51 9.76
N TRP A 181 1.98 -2.42 10.71
CA TRP A 181 1.56 -2.06 12.06
C TRP A 181 2.61 -1.26 12.81
N LEU A 182 3.88 -1.68 12.76
CA LEU A 182 5.00 -0.95 13.35
C LEU A 182 5.08 0.49 12.81
N THR A 183 4.87 0.66 11.52
CA THR A 183 4.95 1.97 10.86
C THR A 183 3.81 2.89 11.30
N VAL A 184 2.59 2.36 11.37
CA VAL A 184 1.40 3.10 11.85
C VAL A 184 1.56 3.48 13.32
N ASP A 185 1.97 2.55 14.17
CA ASP A 185 2.18 2.77 15.60
C ASP A 185 3.21 3.88 15.86
N ARG A 186 4.35 3.82 15.19
CA ARG A 186 5.40 4.84 15.30
C ARG A 186 4.98 6.20 14.77
N GLY A 187 4.23 6.23 13.67
CA GLY A 187 3.68 7.47 13.13
C GLY A 187 2.70 8.13 14.11
N MET A 188 1.82 7.33 14.72
CA MET A 188 0.88 7.81 15.73
C MET A 188 1.60 8.27 17.00
N ALA A 189 2.57 7.51 17.51
CA ALA A 189 3.37 7.91 18.67
C ALA A 189 4.08 9.25 18.43
N ALA A 190 4.70 9.43 17.27
CA ALA A 190 5.36 10.69 16.92
C ALA A 190 4.35 11.85 16.82
N ALA A 191 3.16 11.62 16.27
CA ALA A 191 2.10 12.64 16.17
C ALA A 191 1.56 13.07 17.56
N LEU A 192 1.34 12.09 18.44
CA LEU A 192 0.92 12.35 19.82
C LEU A 192 2.01 13.09 20.62
N ASP A 193 3.28 12.71 20.49
CA ASP A 193 4.41 13.39 21.13
C ASP A 193 4.64 14.82 20.58
N ALA A 194 4.22 15.08 19.32
CA ALA A 194 4.21 16.41 18.74
C ALA A 194 3.11 17.31 19.29
N ASP A 195 2.06 16.72 19.88
CA ASP A 195 0.82 17.42 20.28
C ASP A 195 0.23 18.23 19.12
N ASP A 196 0.25 17.62 17.91
CA ASP A 196 -0.21 18.24 16.67
C ASP A 196 -1.50 17.55 16.19
N PRO A 197 -2.68 18.21 16.29
CA PRO A 197 -3.96 17.62 15.91
C PRO A 197 -4.02 17.17 14.45
N ILE A 198 -3.36 17.90 13.54
CA ILE A 198 -3.35 17.52 12.11
C ILE A 198 -2.50 16.25 11.89
N ALA A 199 -1.33 16.17 12.55
CA ALA A 199 -0.50 14.97 12.47
C ALA A 199 -1.20 13.76 13.10
N ILE A 200 -1.93 13.94 14.22
CA ILE A 200 -2.76 12.90 14.87
C ILE A 200 -3.87 12.43 13.92
N ALA A 201 -4.59 13.36 13.31
CA ALA A 201 -5.67 13.05 12.37
C ALA A 201 -5.16 12.30 11.13
N GLN A 202 -4.04 12.71 10.57
CA GLN A 202 -3.40 11.99 9.46
C GLN A 202 -2.93 10.59 9.87
N SER A 203 -2.32 10.43 11.04
CA SER A 203 -1.94 9.13 11.57
C SER A 203 -3.16 8.22 11.75
N THR A 204 -4.28 8.79 12.21
CA THR A 204 -5.56 8.06 12.32
C THR A 204 -6.09 7.62 10.96
N TRP A 205 -5.95 8.45 9.93
CA TRP A 205 -6.32 8.08 8.55
C TRP A 205 -5.54 6.83 8.08
N TYR A 206 -4.21 6.78 8.31
CA TYR A 206 -3.38 5.62 7.98
C TYR A 206 -3.72 4.39 8.83
N ALA A 207 -4.00 4.57 10.13
CA ALA A 207 -4.46 3.51 11.01
C ALA A 207 -5.80 2.92 10.53
N ALA A 208 -6.76 3.77 10.12
CA ALA A 208 -8.05 3.34 9.60
C ALA A 208 -7.92 2.52 8.31
N HIS A 209 -6.99 2.87 7.43
CA HIS A 209 -6.70 2.05 6.25
C HIS A 209 -6.21 0.65 6.61
N LEU A 210 -5.36 0.53 7.61
CA LEU A 210 -4.84 -0.77 8.04
C LEU A 210 -5.90 -1.58 8.78
N LEU A 211 -6.65 -0.97 9.69
CA LEU A 211 -7.78 -1.58 10.40
C LEU A 211 -8.80 -2.16 9.42
N ARG A 212 -9.19 -1.36 8.43
CA ARG A 212 -10.10 -1.79 7.36
C ARG A 212 -9.54 -2.97 6.55
N ALA A 213 -8.24 -2.97 6.24
CA ALA A 213 -7.61 -4.05 5.49
C ALA A 213 -7.59 -5.39 6.24
N VAL A 214 -7.71 -5.37 7.57
CA VAL A 214 -7.77 -6.57 8.42
C VAL A 214 -9.19 -6.87 8.92
N GLY A 215 -10.22 -6.25 8.34
CA GLY A 215 -11.62 -6.51 8.66
C GLY A 215 -12.14 -5.82 9.94
N ARG A 216 -11.38 -4.88 10.54
CA ARG A 216 -11.75 -4.12 11.74
C ARG A 216 -12.36 -2.76 11.37
N GLY A 217 -13.38 -2.78 10.49
CA GLY A 217 -14.00 -1.56 9.95
C GLY A 217 -14.69 -0.69 11.01
N GLU A 218 -15.40 -1.31 11.98
CA GLU A 218 -16.07 -0.57 13.05
C GLU A 218 -15.08 0.21 13.93
N GLU A 219 -13.96 -0.41 14.26
CA GLU A 219 -12.90 0.26 15.01
C GLU A 219 -12.26 1.40 14.21
N ALA A 220 -12.10 1.21 12.89
CA ALA A 220 -11.65 2.30 12.03
C ALA A 220 -12.61 3.49 12.05
N LEU A 221 -13.93 3.25 12.01
CA LEU A 221 -14.95 4.29 12.11
C LEU A 221 -14.93 5.01 13.46
N GLU A 222 -14.71 4.29 14.56
CA GLU A 222 -14.55 4.88 15.89
C GLU A 222 -13.37 5.84 15.94
N ARG A 223 -12.17 5.40 15.50
CA ARG A 223 -10.96 6.23 15.47
C ARG A 223 -11.11 7.45 14.56
N LEU A 224 -11.73 7.28 13.39
CA LEU A 224 -12.00 8.39 12.47
C LEU A 224 -12.96 9.43 13.09
N ARG A 225 -13.95 8.99 13.88
CA ARG A 225 -14.85 9.90 14.60
C ARG A 225 -14.11 10.70 15.68
N GLU A 226 -13.22 10.05 16.43
CA GLU A 226 -12.36 10.72 17.42
C GLU A 226 -11.48 11.79 16.76
N ALA A 227 -10.79 11.43 15.66
CA ALA A 227 -9.94 12.36 14.92
C ALA A 227 -10.73 13.55 14.34
N ARG A 228 -11.95 13.32 13.84
CA ARG A 228 -12.85 14.41 13.40
C ARG A 228 -13.14 15.38 14.53
N GLY A 229 -13.38 14.89 15.74
CA GLY A 229 -13.62 15.72 16.92
C GLY A 229 -12.47 16.68 17.26
N LEU A 230 -11.23 16.34 16.86
CA LEU A 230 -10.06 17.23 17.01
C LEU A 230 -10.00 18.32 15.93
N ILE A 231 -10.45 18.01 14.71
CA ILE A 231 -10.28 18.86 13.52
C ILE A 231 -11.47 19.79 13.30
N GLU A 232 -12.69 19.25 13.38
CA GLU A 232 -13.92 19.95 12.98
C GLU A 232 -14.14 21.30 13.68
N PRO A 233 -13.87 21.45 15.01
CA PRO A 233 -14.06 22.74 15.70
C PRO A 233 -13.14 23.86 15.21
N ARG A 234 -12.06 23.52 14.51
CA ARG A 234 -11.04 24.48 14.05
C ARG A 234 -11.15 24.86 12.58
N VAL A 235 -12.05 24.25 11.84
CA VAL A 235 -12.20 24.51 10.38
C VAL A 235 -12.65 25.93 10.10
N ALA A 236 -13.49 26.52 10.93
CA ALA A 236 -14.01 27.86 10.71
C ALA A 236 -12.95 28.96 10.88
N ASP A 237 -12.05 28.80 11.85
CA ASP A 237 -11.05 29.80 12.25
C ASP A 237 -9.63 29.44 11.79
N GLY A 238 -9.43 28.22 11.31
CA GLY A 238 -8.15 27.69 10.84
C GLY A 238 -7.88 27.95 9.36
N GLY A 239 -6.67 27.67 8.93
CA GLY A 239 -6.29 27.70 7.51
C GLY A 239 -6.89 26.52 6.72
N SER A 240 -6.63 26.51 5.41
CA SER A 240 -7.10 25.46 4.50
C SER A 240 -6.67 24.04 4.93
N GLU A 241 -5.60 23.90 5.69
CA GLU A 241 -5.11 22.61 6.21
C GLU A 241 -6.12 21.89 7.12
N TRP A 242 -6.94 22.63 7.88
CA TRP A 242 -7.98 22.04 8.74
C TRP A 242 -9.15 21.53 7.90
N ALA A 243 -9.59 22.30 6.92
CA ALA A 243 -10.63 21.90 6.00
C ALA A 243 -10.19 20.72 5.11
N GLU A 244 -8.93 20.75 4.63
CA GLU A 244 -8.31 19.64 3.91
C GLU A 244 -8.33 18.35 4.75
N MET A 245 -7.89 18.43 6.02
CA MET A 245 -7.85 17.27 6.90
C MET A 245 -9.25 16.75 7.23
N LEU A 246 -10.22 17.63 7.48
CA LEU A 246 -11.62 17.23 7.69
C LEU A 246 -12.18 16.49 6.46
N ALA A 247 -11.94 17.03 5.26
CA ALA A 247 -12.41 16.40 4.03
C ALA A 247 -11.78 15.00 3.84
N ASP A 248 -10.48 14.84 4.11
CA ASP A 248 -9.79 13.56 3.98
C ASP A 248 -10.31 12.51 4.98
N LEU A 249 -10.57 12.90 6.22
CA LEU A 249 -11.19 12.04 7.24
C LEU A 249 -12.61 11.61 6.84
N LEU A 250 -13.41 12.52 6.30
CA LEU A 250 -14.76 12.24 5.82
C LEU A 250 -14.76 11.27 4.64
N LEU A 251 -13.85 11.46 3.67
CA LEU A 251 -13.66 10.54 2.54
C LEU A 251 -13.23 9.16 3.02
N CYS A 252 -12.32 9.09 3.99
CA CYS A 252 -11.90 7.82 4.59
C CYS A 252 -13.05 7.13 5.32
N THR A 253 -13.91 7.90 6.03
CA THR A 253 -15.11 7.40 6.70
C THR A 253 -16.09 6.85 5.68
N ALA A 254 -16.39 7.59 4.61
CA ALA A 254 -17.28 7.17 3.53
C ALA A 254 -16.83 5.83 2.92
N LEU A 255 -15.54 5.72 2.56
CA LEU A 255 -14.98 4.49 2.00
C LEU A 255 -15.01 3.33 3.01
N THR A 256 -14.80 3.59 4.30
CA THR A 256 -14.88 2.55 5.33
C THR A 256 -16.28 2.01 5.46
N ARG A 257 -17.30 2.87 5.47
CA ARG A 257 -18.72 2.47 5.46
C ARG A 257 -19.09 1.69 4.20
N ALA A 258 -18.70 2.20 3.03
CA ALA A 258 -18.99 1.51 1.77
C ALA A 258 -18.47 0.06 1.77
N ARG A 259 -17.28 -0.18 2.29
CA ARG A 259 -16.71 -1.54 2.42
C ARG A 259 -17.43 -2.45 3.39
N THR A 260 -18.16 -1.92 4.34
CA THR A 260 -19.05 -2.69 5.23
C THR A 260 -20.49 -2.79 4.71
N GLY A 261 -20.77 -2.28 3.51
CA GLY A 261 -22.10 -2.27 2.89
C GLY A 261 -23.04 -1.22 3.46
N ASP A 262 -22.53 -0.28 4.26
CA ASP A 262 -23.33 0.79 4.89
C ASP A 262 -23.57 1.95 3.92
N GLN A 263 -24.81 2.14 3.53
CA GLN A 263 -25.27 3.23 2.65
C GLN A 263 -25.06 4.63 3.25
N GLY A 264 -24.81 4.75 4.55
CA GLY A 264 -24.37 5.98 5.20
C GLY A 264 -23.08 6.57 4.61
N ALA A 265 -22.34 5.78 3.82
CA ALA A 265 -21.18 6.22 3.04
C ALA A 265 -21.46 7.48 2.21
N TRP A 266 -22.65 7.58 1.60
CA TRP A 266 -23.01 8.73 0.77
C TRP A 266 -23.18 10.02 1.57
N SER A 267 -23.66 9.94 2.81
CA SER A 267 -23.78 11.11 3.69
C SER A 267 -22.40 11.68 4.07
N ASP A 268 -21.44 10.81 4.40
CA ASP A 268 -20.07 11.24 4.71
C ASP A 268 -19.36 11.78 3.47
N TRP A 269 -19.54 11.14 2.31
CA TRP A 269 -19.01 11.64 1.04
C TRP A 269 -19.57 13.02 0.67
N ASP A 270 -20.89 13.23 0.80
CA ASP A 270 -21.50 14.52 0.51
C ASP A 270 -21.03 15.60 1.49
N SER A 271 -20.76 15.22 2.74
CA SER A 271 -20.16 16.13 3.72
C SER A 271 -18.74 16.53 3.33
N ALA A 272 -17.92 15.56 2.88
CA ALA A 272 -16.58 15.86 2.36
C ALA A 272 -16.62 16.78 1.14
N ARG A 273 -17.54 16.52 0.20
CA ARG A 273 -17.77 17.36 -0.98
C ARG A 273 -18.07 18.80 -0.58
N ARG A 274 -18.99 19.00 0.37
CA ARG A 274 -19.36 20.34 0.86
C ARG A 274 -18.16 21.06 1.50
N VAL A 275 -17.35 20.36 2.29
CA VAL A 275 -16.14 20.96 2.88
C VAL A 275 -15.19 21.43 1.78
N VAL A 276 -14.93 20.60 0.76
CA VAL A 276 -14.04 20.97 -0.36
C VAL A 276 -14.60 22.15 -1.16
N GLU A 277 -15.91 22.22 -1.38
CA GLU A 277 -16.54 23.28 -2.17
C GLU A 277 -16.66 24.62 -1.41
N GLN A 278 -16.82 24.58 -0.10
CA GLN A 278 -17.16 25.77 0.69
C GLN A 278 -16.01 26.32 1.52
N ALA A 279 -15.10 25.44 1.96
CA ALA A 279 -14.02 25.82 2.88
C ALA A 279 -12.63 25.82 2.22
N LEU A 280 -12.46 25.27 1.00
CA LEU A 280 -11.20 25.29 0.29
C LEU A 280 -11.25 26.24 -0.92
N PRO A 281 -10.14 26.91 -1.28
CA PRO A 281 -10.06 27.75 -2.45
C PRO A 281 -10.34 26.98 -3.75
N ALA A 282 -10.88 27.66 -4.76
CA ALA A 282 -11.05 27.07 -6.08
C ALA A 282 -9.69 26.57 -6.64
N GLY A 283 -9.68 25.34 -7.14
CA GLY A 283 -8.46 24.70 -7.65
C GLY A 283 -7.49 24.21 -6.56
N PHE A 284 -7.90 24.19 -5.29
CA PHE A 284 -7.09 23.68 -4.21
C PHE A 284 -6.67 22.21 -4.46
N VAL A 285 -5.42 21.94 -4.19
CA VAL A 285 -4.85 20.58 -4.18
C VAL A 285 -3.95 20.44 -2.97
N GLY A 286 -4.32 19.59 -2.05
CA GLY A 286 -3.50 19.27 -0.89
C GLY A 286 -2.15 18.70 -1.28
N LEU A 287 -1.09 19.14 -0.62
CA LEU A 287 0.27 18.72 -0.97
C LEU A 287 0.50 17.22 -0.75
N ARG A 288 0.03 16.69 0.37
CA ARG A 288 0.27 15.31 0.83
C ARG A 288 -0.93 14.41 0.65
N THR A 289 -2.12 14.90 0.98
CA THR A 289 -3.39 14.16 0.88
C THR A 289 -3.91 14.08 -0.55
N ARG A 290 -3.58 15.09 -1.37
CA ARG A 290 -4.19 15.36 -2.70
C ARG A 290 -5.69 15.64 -2.63
N VAL A 291 -6.22 16.01 -1.45
CA VAL A 291 -7.59 16.51 -1.34
C VAL A 291 -7.81 17.61 -2.36
N SER A 292 -8.84 17.43 -3.17
CA SER A 292 -9.19 18.30 -4.30
C SER A 292 -10.56 17.88 -4.79
N ARG A 293 -11.21 18.69 -5.62
CA ARG A 293 -12.52 18.31 -6.20
C ARG A 293 -12.43 16.98 -6.98
N PRO A 294 -11.46 16.75 -7.87
CA PRO A 294 -11.34 15.45 -8.55
C PRO A 294 -11.13 14.26 -7.60
N LEU A 295 -10.44 14.44 -6.46
CA LEU A 295 -10.28 13.35 -5.51
C LEU A 295 -11.60 12.97 -4.83
N VAL A 296 -12.47 13.93 -4.53
CA VAL A 296 -13.81 13.66 -4.00
C VAL A 296 -14.60 12.78 -4.98
N ASP A 297 -14.52 13.09 -6.27
CA ASP A 297 -15.22 12.31 -7.31
C ASP A 297 -14.60 10.89 -7.47
N VAL A 298 -13.28 10.75 -7.33
CA VAL A 298 -12.62 9.42 -7.24
C VAL A 298 -13.18 8.58 -6.09
N TYR A 299 -13.35 9.18 -4.91
CA TYR A 299 -13.94 8.47 -3.76
C TYR A 299 -15.41 8.09 -3.97
N ALA A 300 -16.18 8.88 -4.73
CA ALA A 300 -17.55 8.49 -5.11
C ALA A 300 -17.55 7.19 -5.93
N VAL A 301 -16.64 7.07 -6.91
CA VAL A 301 -16.49 5.83 -7.69
C VAL A 301 -16.09 4.66 -6.78
N MET A 302 -15.11 4.86 -5.88
CA MET A 302 -14.68 3.82 -4.95
C MET A 302 -15.80 3.35 -4.03
N CYS A 303 -16.60 4.27 -3.49
CA CYS A 303 -17.75 3.95 -2.64
C CYS A 303 -18.81 3.15 -3.42
N ALA A 304 -19.14 3.55 -4.65
CA ALA A 304 -20.10 2.84 -5.48
C ALA A 304 -19.64 1.40 -5.78
N VAL A 305 -18.35 1.21 -6.14
CA VAL A 305 -17.78 -0.12 -6.39
C VAL A 305 -17.81 -0.99 -5.13
N ASP A 306 -17.44 -0.44 -3.98
CA ASP A 306 -17.42 -1.19 -2.73
C ASP A 306 -18.84 -1.49 -2.18
N LEU A 307 -19.84 -0.68 -2.54
CA LEU A 307 -21.26 -0.95 -2.30
C LEU A 307 -21.89 -1.93 -3.29
N GLY A 308 -21.14 -2.35 -4.32
CA GLY A 308 -21.63 -3.27 -5.35
C GLY A 308 -22.58 -2.64 -6.35
N ASP A 309 -22.50 -1.33 -6.58
CA ASP A 309 -23.32 -0.56 -7.53
C ASP A 309 -22.47 -0.09 -8.73
N PRO A 310 -22.26 -0.94 -9.74
CA PRO A 310 -21.47 -0.59 -10.92
C PRO A 310 -22.09 0.50 -11.76
N ASP A 311 -23.44 0.59 -11.81
CA ASP A 311 -24.14 1.64 -12.55
C ASP A 311 -23.85 3.03 -11.96
N GLU A 312 -23.87 3.15 -10.63
CA GLU A 312 -23.50 4.40 -9.95
C GLU A 312 -22.01 4.71 -10.15
N ALA A 313 -21.13 3.70 -10.06
CA ALA A 313 -19.72 3.86 -10.32
C ALA A 313 -19.47 4.44 -11.73
N GLN A 314 -20.15 3.92 -12.74
CA GLN A 314 -20.03 4.38 -14.11
C GLN A 314 -20.59 5.82 -14.29
N ARG A 315 -21.75 6.14 -13.68
CA ARG A 315 -22.30 7.51 -13.70
C ARG A 315 -21.30 8.52 -13.11
N ARG A 316 -20.70 8.19 -11.96
CA ARG A 316 -19.69 9.04 -11.29
C ARG A 316 -18.43 9.18 -12.12
N ALA A 317 -17.95 8.10 -12.70
CA ALA A 317 -16.76 8.11 -13.55
C ALA A 317 -16.96 8.95 -14.81
N HIS A 318 -18.15 8.94 -15.41
CA HIS A 318 -18.44 9.70 -16.63
C HIS A 318 -18.29 11.22 -16.44
N SER A 319 -18.52 11.72 -15.23
CA SER A 319 -18.37 13.15 -14.90
C SER A 319 -16.94 13.57 -14.53
N LEU A 320 -16.02 12.61 -14.38
CA LEU A 320 -14.64 12.84 -13.97
C LEU A 320 -13.68 12.67 -15.14
N ASP A 321 -12.96 13.73 -15.50
CA ASP A 321 -11.79 13.62 -16.39
C ASP A 321 -10.62 13.02 -15.60
N PRO A 322 -10.13 11.80 -15.93
CA PRO A 322 -9.01 11.20 -15.23
C PRO A 322 -7.72 12.04 -15.26
N ALA A 323 -7.53 12.89 -16.30
CA ALA A 323 -6.38 13.78 -16.38
C ALA A 323 -6.39 14.86 -15.29
N SER A 324 -7.56 15.21 -14.76
CA SER A 324 -7.71 16.17 -13.66
C SER A 324 -7.27 15.63 -12.30
N ILE A 325 -7.08 14.30 -12.15
CA ILE A 325 -6.65 13.69 -10.88
C ILE A 325 -5.17 14.05 -10.63
N PRO A 326 -4.86 14.81 -9.56
CA PRO A 326 -3.56 15.45 -9.39
C PRO A 326 -2.44 14.52 -8.88
N SER A 327 -2.64 13.21 -8.97
CA SER A 327 -1.67 12.19 -8.55
C SER A 327 -1.67 11.02 -9.52
N THR A 328 -0.50 10.69 -10.04
CA THR A 328 -0.29 9.55 -10.96
C THR A 328 -0.71 8.23 -10.31
N GLU A 329 -0.34 8.04 -9.02
CA GLU A 329 -0.75 6.87 -8.22
C GLU A 329 -2.27 6.79 -8.10
N ARG A 330 -2.93 7.90 -7.71
CA ARG A 330 -4.39 7.95 -7.54
C ARG A 330 -5.12 7.73 -8.86
N ARG A 331 -4.57 8.25 -9.97
CA ARG A 331 -5.12 8.02 -11.31
C ARG A 331 -5.00 6.56 -11.73
N GLY A 332 -3.85 5.93 -11.51
CA GLY A 332 -3.68 4.48 -11.74
C GLY A 332 -4.66 3.65 -10.90
N ARG A 333 -4.83 4.00 -9.63
CA ARG A 333 -5.80 3.37 -8.73
C ARG A 333 -7.24 3.55 -9.22
N HIS A 334 -7.59 4.76 -9.68
CA HIS A 334 -8.93 5.02 -10.24
C HIS A 334 -9.27 4.09 -11.40
N TYR A 335 -8.33 3.87 -12.33
CA TYR A 335 -8.54 2.90 -13.40
C TYR A 335 -8.68 1.46 -12.89
N VAL A 336 -7.99 1.08 -11.82
CA VAL A 336 -8.20 -0.25 -11.18
C VAL A 336 -9.61 -0.35 -10.57
N GLU A 337 -10.12 0.71 -9.94
CA GLU A 337 -11.49 0.71 -9.41
C GLU A 337 -12.54 0.61 -10.53
N LEU A 338 -12.33 1.31 -11.65
CA LEU A 338 -13.19 1.16 -12.83
C LEU A 338 -13.12 -0.24 -13.42
N ALA A 339 -11.93 -0.87 -13.44
CA ALA A 339 -11.78 -2.27 -13.87
C ALA A 339 -12.55 -3.22 -12.94
N ARG A 340 -12.58 -2.97 -11.61
CA ARG A 340 -13.41 -3.72 -10.67
C ARG A 340 -14.90 -3.57 -10.98
N SER A 341 -15.35 -2.34 -11.29
CA SER A 341 -16.73 -2.08 -11.70
C SER A 341 -17.11 -2.84 -12.97
N ALA A 342 -16.27 -2.77 -14.00
CA ALA A 342 -16.49 -3.48 -15.26
C ALA A 342 -16.51 -5.02 -15.07
N ASP A 343 -15.71 -5.54 -14.16
CA ASP A 343 -15.70 -6.98 -13.82
C ASP A 343 -17.01 -7.41 -13.14
N LEU A 344 -17.58 -6.57 -12.26
CA LEU A 344 -18.90 -6.82 -11.64
C LEU A 344 -20.02 -6.93 -12.70
N GLU A 345 -19.90 -6.21 -13.80
CA GLU A 345 -20.82 -6.28 -14.95
C GLU A 345 -20.50 -7.45 -15.92
N GLY A 346 -19.39 -8.16 -15.69
CA GLY A 346 -18.90 -9.19 -16.61
C GLY A 346 -18.31 -8.65 -17.92
N ALA A 347 -18.00 -7.36 -17.99
CA ALA A 347 -17.49 -6.66 -19.18
C ALA A 347 -15.97 -6.87 -19.33
N ARG A 348 -15.55 -8.09 -19.71
CA ARG A 348 -14.15 -8.54 -19.71
C ARG A 348 -13.22 -7.70 -20.59
N GLU A 349 -13.70 -7.22 -21.75
CA GLU A 349 -12.92 -6.35 -22.65
C GLU A 349 -12.66 -4.97 -22.00
N ALA A 350 -13.68 -4.39 -21.38
CA ALA A 350 -13.55 -3.14 -20.63
C ALA A 350 -12.62 -3.31 -19.43
N THR A 351 -12.72 -4.41 -18.68
CA THR A 351 -11.84 -4.72 -17.55
C THR A 351 -10.37 -4.78 -18.01
N LEU A 352 -10.07 -5.49 -19.11
CA LEU A 352 -8.72 -5.57 -19.65
C LEU A 352 -8.19 -4.21 -20.10
N HIS A 353 -9.01 -3.45 -20.82
CA HIS A 353 -8.65 -2.12 -21.30
C HIS A 353 -8.31 -1.17 -20.11
N LEU A 354 -9.15 -1.16 -19.08
CA LEU A 354 -8.96 -0.31 -17.88
C LEU A 354 -7.71 -0.71 -17.09
N LEU A 355 -7.42 -2.01 -16.96
CA LEU A 355 -6.16 -2.46 -16.34
C LEU A 355 -4.93 -2.07 -17.17
N THR A 356 -5.03 -2.08 -18.49
CA THR A 356 -3.96 -1.64 -19.40
C THR A 356 -3.72 -0.11 -19.25
N LEU A 357 -4.78 0.68 -19.15
CA LEU A 357 -4.68 2.12 -18.84
C LEU A 357 -4.06 2.37 -17.47
N ALA A 358 -4.43 1.59 -16.47
CA ALA A 358 -3.87 1.68 -15.12
C ALA A 358 -2.36 1.39 -15.14
N GLU A 359 -1.93 0.31 -15.81
CA GLU A 359 -0.51 -0.06 -15.96
C GLU A 359 0.26 1.02 -16.72
N GLY A 360 -0.29 1.52 -17.82
CA GLY A 360 0.29 2.61 -18.59
C GLY A 360 0.46 3.91 -17.79
N THR A 361 -0.41 4.14 -16.80
CA THR A 361 -0.39 5.33 -15.94
C THR A 361 0.58 5.16 -14.78
N SER A 362 0.43 4.09 -13.99
CA SER A 362 1.22 3.82 -12.78
C SER A 362 1.45 2.30 -12.64
N PRO A 363 2.50 1.77 -13.30
CA PRO A 363 2.75 0.32 -13.34
C PRO A 363 2.95 -0.29 -11.95
N GLU A 364 3.55 0.42 -11.01
CA GLU A 364 3.74 -0.08 -9.66
C GLU A 364 2.43 -0.12 -8.85
N THR A 365 1.49 0.79 -9.10
CA THR A 365 0.16 0.72 -8.50
C THR A 365 -0.55 -0.57 -8.91
N VAL A 366 -0.48 -0.94 -10.19
CA VAL A 366 -1.10 -2.18 -10.70
C VAL A 366 -0.35 -3.42 -10.19
N ARG A 367 0.97 -3.41 -10.27
CA ARG A 367 1.83 -4.51 -9.85
C ARG A 367 1.62 -4.94 -8.40
N TYR A 368 1.41 -3.98 -7.49
CA TYR A 368 1.25 -4.27 -6.07
C TYR A 368 -0.20 -4.31 -5.62
N SER A 369 -1.18 -3.96 -6.48
CA SER A 369 -2.60 -4.01 -6.15
C SER A 369 -3.14 -5.45 -6.16
N PRO A 370 -3.62 -6.01 -5.03
CA PRO A 370 -4.24 -7.34 -5.02
C PRO A 370 -5.42 -7.44 -5.99
N ALA A 371 -6.26 -6.40 -6.05
CA ALA A 371 -7.42 -6.40 -6.95
C ALA A 371 -7.00 -6.46 -8.43
N ALA A 372 -5.97 -5.69 -8.82
CA ALA A 372 -5.47 -5.73 -10.20
C ALA A 372 -4.83 -7.08 -10.54
N GLN A 373 -4.09 -7.68 -9.61
CA GLN A 373 -3.50 -9.01 -9.78
C GLN A 373 -4.58 -10.09 -9.96
N ASP A 374 -5.62 -10.08 -9.11
CA ASP A 374 -6.72 -11.03 -9.18
C ASP A 374 -7.50 -10.89 -10.48
N LEU A 375 -7.80 -9.65 -10.90
CA LEU A 375 -8.50 -9.37 -12.17
C LEU A 375 -7.69 -9.84 -13.36
N ALA A 376 -6.41 -9.51 -13.44
CA ALA A 376 -5.55 -9.91 -14.55
C ALA A 376 -5.40 -11.44 -14.62
N GLY A 377 -5.21 -12.10 -13.46
CA GLY A 377 -5.12 -13.56 -13.40
C GLY A 377 -6.44 -14.26 -13.83
N ARG A 378 -7.61 -13.72 -13.47
CA ARG A 378 -8.90 -14.24 -13.97
C ARG A 378 -9.04 -14.03 -15.47
N LEU A 379 -8.73 -12.84 -15.98
CA LEU A 379 -8.79 -12.58 -17.43
C LEU A 379 -7.85 -13.49 -18.21
N ALA A 380 -6.63 -13.71 -17.77
CA ALA A 380 -5.69 -14.60 -18.44
C ALA A 380 -6.21 -16.05 -18.54
N ARG A 381 -6.92 -16.52 -17.50
CA ARG A 381 -7.49 -17.89 -17.48
C ARG A 381 -8.82 -18.01 -18.21
N GLU A 382 -9.71 -17.03 -18.08
CA GLU A 382 -11.14 -17.17 -18.38
C GLU A 382 -11.63 -16.28 -19.53
N ALA A 383 -10.80 -15.33 -20.00
CA ALA A 383 -11.23 -14.42 -21.06
C ALA A 383 -11.52 -15.15 -22.39
N PRO A 384 -12.41 -14.60 -23.24
CA PRO A 384 -12.62 -15.05 -24.60
C PRO A 384 -11.31 -15.10 -25.40
N ALA A 385 -11.24 -16.00 -26.39
CA ALA A 385 -10.04 -16.19 -27.20
C ALA A 385 -9.54 -14.88 -27.84
N ALA A 386 -10.45 -13.96 -28.17
CA ALA A 386 -10.14 -12.68 -28.81
C ALA A 386 -9.22 -11.80 -27.99
N ILE A 387 -9.35 -11.79 -26.64
CA ILE A 387 -8.57 -10.92 -25.75
C ILE A 387 -7.64 -11.69 -24.82
N ARG A 388 -7.67 -13.02 -24.83
CA ARG A 388 -6.89 -13.85 -23.91
C ARG A 388 -5.38 -13.64 -24.04
N ALA A 389 -4.88 -13.51 -25.26
CA ALA A 389 -3.46 -13.30 -25.52
C ALA A 389 -2.97 -11.99 -24.90
N GLU A 390 -3.75 -10.91 -25.00
CA GLU A 390 -3.45 -9.63 -24.39
C GLU A 390 -3.54 -9.67 -22.86
N ALA A 391 -4.53 -10.39 -22.32
CA ALA A 391 -4.67 -10.61 -20.89
C ALA A 391 -3.45 -11.35 -20.28
N ILE A 392 -2.95 -12.40 -20.95
CA ILE A 392 -1.74 -13.13 -20.55
C ILE A 392 -0.52 -12.20 -20.60
N GLN A 393 -0.40 -11.37 -21.62
CA GLN A 393 0.69 -10.41 -21.72
C GLN A 393 0.63 -9.38 -20.60
N LEU A 394 -0.56 -8.85 -20.26
CA LEU A 394 -0.74 -7.94 -19.15
C LEU A 394 -0.36 -8.62 -17.81
N GLU A 395 -0.88 -9.82 -17.54
CA GLU A 395 -0.53 -10.59 -16.34
C GLU A 395 0.99 -10.77 -16.21
N SER A 396 1.68 -11.12 -17.30
CA SER A 396 3.13 -11.27 -17.33
C SER A 396 3.89 -9.96 -17.01
N ARG A 397 3.40 -8.81 -17.52
CA ARG A 397 4.04 -7.50 -17.26
C ARG A 397 3.86 -7.02 -15.83
N ILE A 398 2.69 -7.27 -15.23
CA ILE A 398 2.39 -6.88 -13.85
C ILE A 398 2.87 -7.91 -12.82
N ALA A 399 3.18 -9.13 -13.26
CA ALA A 399 3.86 -10.09 -12.41
C ALA A 399 5.17 -9.48 -11.89
N VAL A 400 5.47 -9.73 -10.62
CA VAL A 400 6.78 -9.34 -10.09
C VAL A 400 7.83 -10.25 -10.74
N PRO A 401 8.90 -9.69 -11.30
CA PRO A 401 9.98 -10.51 -11.84
C PRO A 401 10.44 -11.52 -10.79
N GLU A 402 10.50 -12.78 -11.13
CA GLU A 402 11.24 -13.77 -10.36
C GLU A 402 12.71 -13.32 -10.39
N SER A 403 13.17 -12.72 -9.29
CA SER A 403 14.56 -12.27 -9.11
C SER A 403 15.48 -13.45 -8.74
#